data_dccd88439f3880fe3d77015c047fff07
#
_entry.id   dccd88439f3880fe3d77015c047fff07
#
_cell.length_a   1.000
_cell.length_b   1.000
_cell.length_c   1.000
_cell.angle_alpha   90.00
_cell.angle_beta   90.00
_cell.angle_gamma   90.00
#
_symmetry.space_group_name_H-M   'P 1'
#
loop_
_entity.id
_entity.type
_entity.pdbx_description
1 polymer ?
#
loop_
_entity_poly.entity_id
_entity_poly.type
_entity_poly.pdbx_seq_one_letter_code
_entity_poly.pdbx_strand_id
1 'polypeptide(L)' 'MXXXLKQRTGLTPQRYLNRLRLMKARYLLRHSEESVTDIAYQCGFGDSNHFSTLFRREFSWSPREIRQGRDGQIQ' A
#
# COMPACT_ATOMS: atom_id res chain seq x y z
N MET A 1 24.78 -13.39 -7.87
CA MET A 1 23.90 -13.73 -7.23
C MET A 1 22.62 -12.97 -6.94
N UNK A 2 22.31 -12.19 -6.55
CA UNK A 2 21.28 -11.63 -6.28
C UNK A 2 20.40 -11.27 -7.24
N UNK A 3 20.89 -11.23 -7.87
CA UNK A 3 20.32 -10.84 -8.75
C UNK A 3 19.30 -11.51 -9.18
N UNK A 4 19.65 -12.21 -9.04
CA UNK A 4 18.82 -12.96 -9.48
C UNK A 4 17.58 -12.81 -8.95
N LEU A 5 17.54 -12.66 -7.90
CA LEU A 5 16.33 -12.48 -7.17
C LEU A 5 15.57 -11.27 -7.64
N LYS A 6 16.28 -10.20 -7.81
CA LYS A 6 15.65 -9.00 -8.30
C LYS A 6 15.00 -9.22 -9.65
N GLN A 7 15.71 -9.92 -10.48
CA GLN A 7 15.23 -10.11 -11.83
C GLN A 7 13.96 -10.94 -11.87
N ARG A 8 13.84 -11.84 -10.94
CA ARG A 8 12.66 -12.66 -10.93
C ARG A 8 11.41 -11.88 -10.57
N THR A 9 11.53 -10.99 -9.63
CA THR A 9 10.37 -10.23 -9.22
C THR A 9 10.02 -9.13 -10.20
N GLY A 10 11.01 -8.64 -10.92
CA GLY A 10 10.78 -7.53 -11.81
C GLY A 10 10.58 -6.22 -11.10
N LEU A 11 10.86 -6.16 -9.81
CA LEU A 11 10.72 -4.95 -9.03
C LEU A 11 12.07 -4.51 -8.49
N THR A 12 12.28 -3.20 -8.44
CA THR A 12 13.44 -2.68 -7.76
C THR A 12 13.27 -2.89 -6.25
N PRO A 13 14.37 -2.87 -5.49
CA PRO A 13 14.25 -3.01 -4.04
C PRO A 13 13.35 -1.96 -3.42
N GLN A 14 13.44 -0.73 -3.90
CA GLN A 14 12.62 0.34 -3.37
C GLN A 14 11.15 0.09 -3.64
N ARG A 15 10.84 -0.35 -4.83
CA ARG A 15 9.47 -0.58 -5.19
C ARG A 15 8.89 -1.76 -4.42
N TYR A 16 9.68 -2.78 -4.20
CA TYR A 16 9.26 -3.90 -3.40
C TYR A 16 8.95 -3.48 -1.98
N LEU A 17 9.82 -2.65 -1.41
CA LEU A 17 9.59 -2.16 -0.06
C LEU A 17 8.32 -1.33 0.02
N ASN A 18 8.10 -0.46 -0.96
CA ASN A 18 6.88 0.33 -0.97
C ASN A 18 5.65 -0.55 -1.02
N ARG A 19 5.73 -1.62 -1.78
CA ARG A 19 4.59 -2.52 -1.87
C ARG A 19 4.30 -3.17 -0.53
N LEU A 20 5.33 -3.57 0.20
CA LEU A 20 5.12 -4.13 1.52
C LEU A 20 4.48 -3.12 2.46
N ARG A 21 4.94 -1.88 2.38
CA ARG A 21 4.35 -0.83 3.19
C ARG A 21 2.88 -0.62 2.85
N LEU A 22 2.55 -0.65 1.58
CA LEU A 22 1.18 -0.46 1.15
C LEU A 22 0.30 -1.63 1.58
N MET A 23 0.84 -2.84 1.58
CA MET A 23 0.08 -3.99 2.05
C MET A 23 -0.24 -3.86 3.53
N LYS A 24 0.69 -3.37 4.31
CA LYS A 24 0.42 -3.13 5.72
C LYS A 24 -0.64 -2.06 5.89
N ALA A 25 -0.56 -1.01 5.08
CA ALA A 25 -1.56 0.05 5.14
C ALA A 25 -2.94 -0.47 4.81
N ARG A 26 -3.02 -1.34 3.82
CA ARG A 26 -4.30 -1.92 3.46
C ARG A 26 -4.90 -2.68 4.62
N TYR A 27 -4.09 -3.44 5.30
CA TYR A 27 -4.55 -4.17 6.47
C TYR A 27 -5.09 -3.20 7.53
N LEU A 28 -4.33 -2.15 7.81
CA LEU A 28 -4.75 -1.19 8.82
C LEU A 28 -6.03 -0.46 8.41
N LEU A 29 -6.18 -0.16 7.14
CA LEU A 29 -7.38 0.52 6.68
C LEU A 29 -8.62 -0.33 6.92
N ARG A 30 -8.49 -1.62 6.83
CA ARG A 30 -9.62 -2.51 7.00
C ARG A 30 -9.87 -2.89 8.45
N HIS A 31 -8.84 -2.88 9.27
CA HIS A 31 -8.95 -3.44 10.61
C HIS A 31 -8.72 -2.44 11.72
N SER A 32 -8.41 -1.22 11.42
CA SER A 32 -8.27 -0.20 12.45
C SER A 32 -9.12 0.99 12.09
N GLU A 33 -9.28 1.89 13.05
CA GLU A 33 -10.07 3.09 12.81
C GLU A 33 -9.20 4.33 12.66
N GLU A 34 -7.92 4.14 12.50
CA GLU A 34 -7.03 5.28 12.34
C GLU A 34 -7.26 5.95 11.01
N SER A 35 -7.00 7.24 10.97
CA SER A 35 -7.22 7.99 9.75
C SER A 35 -6.24 7.55 8.66
N VAL A 36 -6.59 7.86 7.42
CA VAL A 36 -5.71 7.55 6.30
C VAL A 36 -4.37 8.23 6.48
N THR A 37 -4.38 9.47 6.95
CA THR A 37 -3.14 10.19 7.15
C THR A 37 -2.27 9.50 8.21
N ASP A 38 -2.87 9.09 9.31
CA ASP A 38 -2.11 8.40 10.35
C ASP A 38 -1.52 7.11 9.83
N ILE A 39 -2.28 6.37 9.08
CA ILE A 39 -1.80 5.10 8.53
C ILE A 39 -0.65 5.35 7.57
N ALA A 40 -0.75 6.39 6.76
CA ALA A 40 0.33 6.71 5.84
C ALA A 40 1.64 6.95 6.60
N TYR A 41 1.56 7.72 7.67
CA TYR A 41 2.76 8.00 8.44
C TYR A 41 3.29 6.75 9.13
N GLN A 42 2.42 5.92 9.65
CA GLN A 42 2.86 4.69 10.31
C GLN A 42 3.58 3.77 9.34
N CYS A 43 3.18 3.79 8.08
CA CYS A 43 3.77 2.92 7.09
C CYS A 43 5.00 3.52 6.43
N GLY A 44 5.43 4.68 6.88
CA GLY A 44 6.67 5.24 6.40
C GLY A 44 6.53 6.24 5.27
N PHE A 45 5.33 6.69 4.99
CA PHE A 45 5.13 7.71 3.96
C PHE A 45 5.05 9.06 4.62
N GLY A 46 5.75 10.02 4.05
CA GLY A 46 5.78 11.35 4.63
C GLY A 46 4.63 12.25 4.21
N ASP A 47 3.80 11.79 3.28
CA ASP A 47 2.76 12.62 2.71
C ASP A 47 1.58 11.73 2.35
N SER A 48 0.41 12.07 2.85
CA SER A 48 -0.75 11.23 2.59
C SER A 48 -1.17 11.28 1.13
N ASN A 49 -0.95 12.40 0.43
CA ASN A 49 -1.25 12.45 -0.98
C ASN A 49 -0.36 11.50 -1.77
N HIS A 50 0.91 11.49 -1.44
CA HIS A 50 1.84 10.57 -2.08
C HIS A 50 1.45 9.13 -1.80
N PHE A 51 1.10 8.86 -0.56
CA PHE A 51 0.66 7.55 -0.14
C PHE A 51 -0.58 7.12 -0.94
N SER A 52 -1.56 7.98 -1.04
CA SER A 52 -2.79 7.65 -1.74
C SER A 52 -2.53 7.36 -3.21
N THR A 53 -1.66 8.14 -3.82
CA THR A 53 -1.34 7.94 -5.22
C THR A 53 -0.69 6.57 -5.43
N LEU A 54 0.29 6.25 -4.61
CA LEU A 54 0.95 4.95 -4.72
C LEU A 54 0.00 3.81 -4.40
N PHE A 55 -0.84 3.99 -3.42
CA PHE A 55 -1.78 2.97 -3.03
C PHE A 55 -2.72 2.65 -4.18
N ARG A 56 -3.26 3.67 -4.81
CA ARG A 56 -4.19 3.46 -5.90
C ARG A 56 -3.49 2.80 -7.09
N ARG A 57 -2.25 3.17 -7.31
CA ARG A 57 -1.48 2.56 -8.38
C ARG A 57 -1.30 1.07 -8.16
N GLU A 58 -1.03 0.70 -6.91
CA GLU A 58 -0.71 -0.68 -6.59
C GLU A 58 -1.95 -1.56 -6.53
N PHE A 59 -3.03 -1.04 -5.99
CA PHE A 59 -4.22 -1.85 -5.72
C PHE A 59 -5.42 -1.47 -6.57
N SER A 60 -5.35 -0.42 -7.34
CA SER A 60 -6.44 0.07 -8.16
C SER A 60 -7.62 0.60 -7.35
N TRP A 61 -7.45 0.76 -6.06
CA TRP A 61 -8.45 1.31 -5.17
C TRP A 61 -7.79 2.36 -4.29
N SER A 62 -8.49 3.43 -4.01
CA SER A 62 -7.96 4.43 -3.09
C SER A 62 -8.04 3.89 -1.67
N PRO A 63 -7.26 4.47 -0.74
CA PRO A 63 -7.35 4.03 0.65
C PRO A 63 -8.74 4.18 1.21
N ARG A 64 -9.45 5.23 0.81
CA ARG A 64 -10.80 5.45 1.31
C ARG A 64 -11.74 4.35 0.84
N GLU A 65 -11.58 3.93 -0.39
CA GLU A 65 -12.41 2.86 -0.92
C GLU A 65 -12.15 1.54 -0.21
N ILE A 66 -10.90 1.29 0.13
CA ILE A 66 -10.56 0.09 0.87
C ILE A 66 -11.23 0.11 2.23
N ARG A 67 -11.22 1.27 2.89
CA ARG A 67 -11.85 1.40 4.20
C ARG A 67 -13.34 1.13 4.12
N GLN A 68 -13.97 1.53 3.04
CA GLN A 68 -15.37 1.30 2.85
C GLN A 68 -15.70 -0.15 2.48
N GLY A 69 -14.68 -0.95 2.25
CA GLY A 69 -14.89 -2.34 1.93
C GLY A 69 -15.20 -2.61 0.47
N ARG A 70 -14.95 -1.65 -0.39
CA ARG A 70 -15.32 -1.83 -1.78
C ARG A 70 -14.54 -2.95 -2.45
N ASP A 71 -13.26 -3.05 -2.14
CA ASP A 71 -12.46 -4.11 -2.75
C ASP A 71 -12.89 -5.48 -2.26
N GLY A 72 -13.41 -5.56 -1.06
CA GLY A 72 -13.87 -6.83 -0.53
C GLY A 72 -15.19 -7.26 -1.10
N GLN A 73 -15.96 -6.33 -1.61
CA GLN A 73 -17.26 -6.67 -2.16
C GLN A 73 -17.16 -7.36 -3.49
N ILE A 74 -16.04 -7.25 -4.13
CA ILE A 74 -15.87 -7.83 -5.44
C ILE A 74 -15.65 -9.32 -5.36
N GLN A 75 -15.23 -9.79 -4.25
CA GLN A 75 -15.00 -11.22 -4.10
C GLN A 75 -16.30 -12.01 -4.05
#